data_7df67c065109ed72921dc0f9be638da1
#
_entry.id   7df67c065109ed72921dc0f9be638da1
#
_cell.length_a   1.000
_cell.length_b   1.000
_cell.length_c   1.000
_cell.angle_alpha   90.00
_cell.angle_beta   90.00
_cell.angle_gamma   90.00
#
_symmetry.space_group_name_H-M   'P 1'
#
loop_
_entity.id
_entity.type
_entity.pdbx_description
1 polymer ?
#
loop_
_entity_poly.entity_id
_entity_poly.type
_entity_poly.pdbx_seq_one_letter_code
_entity_poly.pdbx_strand_id
1 'polypeptide(L)'
;KAIDASPAWSPDGNQIAFTSDRSGRPQIYVMDSEGLNVVRLTNQGSYNDSAVWSPKGDRIAFVSRINMNFHIFIMNVDGSNWIQLTSGPCSDEDPTWAPDGRHIAFTSDRSGRSQIYVMNDDGSNVIQLTTEGTNQSPSWSPFVD
;
A
#
# COMPACT_ATOMS: atom_id res chain seq x y z
N LYS A 1 -2.14 11.86 -22.12
CA LYS A 1 -1.39 12.43 -20.99
C LYS A 1 -1.65 11.54 -19.80
N ALA A 2 -0.61 10.91 -19.24
CA ALA A 2 -0.74 9.99 -18.10
C ALA A 2 -1.06 10.78 -16.81
N ILE A 3 -1.75 10.11 -15.89
CA ILE A 3 -1.97 10.57 -14.53
C ILE A 3 -0.93 9.88 -13.65
N ASP A 4 -0.17 10.64 -12.90
CA ASP A 4 0.77 10.17 -11.89
C ASP A 4 0.26 10.62 -10.50
N ALA A 5 0.18 9.71 -9.54
CA ALA A 5 -0.44 9.91 -8.23
C ALA A 5 0.23 9.09 -7.12
N SER A 6 -0.21 9.31 -5.88
CA SER A 6 0.16 8.50 -4.71
C SER A 6 1.67 8.30 -4.54
N PRO A 7 2.49 9.37 -4.53
CA PRO A 7 3.94 9.22 -4.36
C PRO A 7 4.30 8.81 -2.94
N ALA A 8 5.31 7.94 -2.81
CA ALA A 8 5.86 7.50 -1.53
C ALA A 8 7.38 7.36 -1.61
N TRP A 9 8.09 8.01 -0.70
CA TRP A 9 9.54 7.93 -0.59
C TRP A 9 10.01 6.60 -0.01
N SER A 10 11.12 6.08 -0.56
CA SER A 10 11.87 5.03 0.12
C SER A 10 12.49 5.56 1.41
N PRO A 11 12.70 4.72 2.44
CA PRO A 11 13.20 5.18 3.74
C PRO A 11 14.62 5.77 3.68
N ASP A 12 15.41 5.41 2.67
CA ASP A 12 16.74 5.98 2.42
C ASP A 12 16.73 7.30 1.62
N GLY A 13 15.53 7.71 1.14
CA GLY A 13 15.35 8.95 0.37
C GLY A 13 15.86 8.90 -1.08
N ASN A 14 16.25 7.73 -1.60
CA ASN A 14 16.85 7.60 -2.93
C ASN A 14 15.83 7.30 -4.04
N GLN A 15 14.65 6.78 -3.69
CA GLN A 15 13.64 6.38 -4.64
C GLN A 15 12.23 6.88 -4.25
N ILE A 16 11.38 7.00 -5.25
CA ILE A 16 9.97 7.35 -5.11
C ILE A 16 9.15 6.26 -5.82
N ALA A 17 8.29 5.57 -5.06
CA ALA A 17 7.24 4.75 -5.65
C ALA A 17 6.02 5.62 -5.96
N PHE A 18 5.33 5.38 -7.05
CA PHE A 18 4.15 6.14 -7.45
C PHE A 18 3.24 5.31 -8.34
N THR A 19 1.99 5.71 -8.43
CA THR A 19 1.01 5.12 -9.33
C THR A 19 0.96 5.89 -10.63
N SER A 20 0.91 5.18 -11.76
CA SER A 20 0.73 5.80 -13.08
C SER A 20 -0.13 4.94 -13.99
N ASP A 21 -1.00 5.59 -14.77
CA ASP A 21 -1.79 4.95 -15.82
C ASP A 21 -1.14 5.00 -17.22
N ARG A 22 0.15 5.37 -17.29
CA ARG A 22 0.90 5.49 -18.55
C ARG A 22 0.92 4.24 -19.43
N SER A 23 0.69 3.07 -18.84
CA SER A 23 0.55 1.80 -19.57
C SER A 23 -0.91 1.42 -19.87
N GLY A 24 -1.85 2.38 -19.70
CA GLY A 24 -3.29 2.22 -19.97
C GLY A 24 -4.15 1.90 -18.77
N ARG A 25 -3.55 1.50 -17.64
CA ARG A 25 -4.23 1.23 -16.36
C ARG A 25 -3.30 1.57 -15.21
N PRO A 26 -3.84 1.95 -14.03
CA PRO A 26 -3.03 2.26 -12.86
C PRO A 26 -2.12 1.10 -12.46
N GLN A 27 -0.83 1.38 -12.40
CA GLN A 27 0.22 0.46 -12.01
C GLN A 27 1.26 1.19 -11.15
N ILE A 28 2.01 0.44 -10.36
CA ILE A 28 3.06 0.99 -9.52
C ILE A 28 4.37 1.03 -10.29
N TYR A 29 4.99 2.19 -10.23
CA TYR A 29 6.30 2.50 -10.78
C TYR A 29 7.23 2.97 -9.67
N VAL A 30 8.51 2.88 -9.91
CA VAL A 30 9.54 3.48 -9.08
C VAL A 30 10.45 4.33 -9.97
N MET A 31 10.95 5.43 -9.41
CA MET A 31 11.95 6.29 -10.03
C MET A 31 12.99 6.69 -8.99
N ASP A 32 14.11 7.22 -9.43
CA ASP A 32 15.07 7.83 -8.49
C ASP A 32 14.56 9.20 -7.96
N SER A 33 15.25 9.75 -6.97
CA SER A 33 14.87 11.03 -6.36
C SER A 33 14.93 12.22 -7.32
N GLU A 34 15.62 12.08 -8.45
CA GLU A 34 15.71 13.08 -9.52
C GLU A 34 14.57 12.98 -10.56
N GLY A 35 13.71 11.98 -10.41
CA GLY A 35 12.62 11.69 -11.36
C GLY A 35 13.06 10.93 -12.61
N LEU A 36 14.25 10.34 -12.58
CA LEU A 36 14.81 9.56 -13.68
C LEU A 36 14.71 8.06 -13.42
N ASN A 37 15.14 7.24 -14.38
CA ASN A 37 15.20 5.77 -14.25
C ASN A 37 13.87 5.14 -13.84
N VAL A 38 12.79 5.56 -14.49
CA VAL A 38 11.43 5.07 -14.19
C VAL A 38 11.27 3.62 -14.59
N VAL A 39 10.93 2.76 -13.64
CA VAL A 39 10.71 1.33 -13.82
C VAL A 39 9.32 0.94 -13.31
N ARG A 40 8.59 0.14 -14.09
CA ARG A 40 7.32 -0.44 -13.66
C ARG A 40 7.57 -1.65 -12.75
N LEU A 41 6.97 -1.65 -11.56
CA LEU A 41 7.05 -2.76 -10.60
C LEU A 41 5.92 -3.78 -10.76
N THR A 42 4.68 -3.32 -11.04
CA THR A 42 3.52 -4.21 -11.10
C THR A 42 3.19 -4.60 -12.53
N ASN A 43 3.28 -5.90 -12.84
CA ASN A 43 3.03 -6.46 -14.17
C ASN A 43 1.81 -7.40 -14.21
N GLN A 44 1.10 -7.52 -13.08
CA GLN A 44 -0.10 -8.33 -12.92
C GLN A 44 -1.26 -7.45 -12.44
N GLY A 45 -2.49 -7.96 -12.59
CA GLY A 45 -3.68 -7.23 -12.19
C GLY A 45 -4.04 -6.08 -13.12
N SER A 46 -5.27 -5.59 -12.94
CA SER A 46 -5.82 -4.51 -13.77
C SER A 46 -5.73 -3.13 -13.12
N TYR A 47 -5.43 -3.09 -11.82
CA TYR A 47 -5.37 -1.88 -11.03
C TYR A 47 -4.47 -2.10 -9.81
N ASN A 48 -3.41 -1.34 -9.70
CA ASN A 48 -2.50 -1.34 -8.57
C ASN A 48 -2.18 0.10 -8.19
N ASP A 49 -2.32 0.45 -6.91
CA ASP A 49 -2.22 1.83 -6.41
C ASP A 49 -1.69 1.87 -4.96
N SER A 50 -1.45 3.09 -4.47
CA SER A 50 -1.19 3.39 -3.05
C SER A 50 -0.01 2.61 -2.48
N ALA A 51 1.09 2.57 -3.23
CA ALA A 51 2.33 1.93 -2.79
C ALA A 51 2.97 2.68 -1.62
N VAL A 52 3.37 1.95 -0.58
CA VAL A 52 4.10 2.48 0.59
C VAL A 52 5.27 1.57 0.95
N TRP A 53 6.43 2.17 1.18
CA TRP A 53 7.64 1.45 1.55
C TRP A 53 7.60 0.98 3.00
N SER A 54 8.07 -0.24 3.23
CA SER A 54 8.43 -0.71 4.57
C SER A 54 9.57 0.18 5.13
N PRO A 55 9.57 0.51 6.43
CA PRO A 55 10.66 1.31 7.01
C PRO A 55 12.02 0.61 6.97
N LYS A 56 12.05 -0.70 6.72
CA LYS A 56 13.28 -1.47 6.48
C LYS A 56 13.81 -1.33 5.04
N GLY A 57 13.00 -0.81 4.11
CA GLY A 57 13.37 -0.64 2.70
C GLY A 57 13.41 -1.94 1.89
N ASP A 58 12.88 -3.03 2.41
CA ASP A 58 12.93 -4.37 1.81
C ASP A 58 11.65 -4.76 1.06
N ARG A 59 10.52 -4.13 1.41
CA ARG A 59 9.20 -4.46 0.86
C ARG A 59 8.36 -3.20 0.58
N ILE A 60 7.37 -3.38 -0.28
CA ILE A 60 6.35 -2.37 -0.61
C ILE A 60 4.98 -2.98 -0.34
N ALA A 61 4.15 -2.32 0.47
CA ALA A 61 2.73 -2.61 0.56
C ALA A 61 1.97 -1.78 -0.47
N PHE A 62 0.92 -2.33 -1.05
CA PHE A 62 0.13 -1.66 -2.07
C PHE A 62 -1.30 -2.23 -2.13
N VAL A 63 -2.17 -1.53 -2.81
CA VAL A 63 -3.54 -1.94 -3.07
C VAL A 63 -3.63 -2.53 -4.47
N SER A 64 -4.27 -3.70 -4.59
CA SER A 64 -4.61 -4.31 -5.87
C SER A 64 -6.08 -4.66 -5.92
N ARG A 65 -6.69 -4.48 -7.11
CA ARG A 65 -8.10 -4.80 -7.34
C ARG A 65 -8.26 -6.25 -7.76
N ILE A 66 -9.00 -7.00 -6.95
CA ILE A 66 -9.41 -8.38 -7.25
C ILE A 66 -10.93 -8.40 -7.39
N ASN A 67 -11.41 -8.76 -8.58
CA ASN A 67 -12.82 -8.65 -8.94
C ASN A 67 -13.32 -7.20 -8.79
N MET A 68 -14.21 -6.95 -7.83
CA MET A 68 -14.80 -5.64 -7.58
C MET A 68 -14.23 -4.94 -6.34
N ASN A 69 -13.40 -5.64 -5.55
CA ASN A 69 -12.89 -5.16 -4.27
C ASN A 69 -11.39 -4.87 -4.32
N PHE A 70 -10.95 -4.00 -3.43
CA PHE A 70 -9.54 -3.67 -3.25
C PHE A 70 -8.97 -4.46 -2.08
N HIS A 71 -7.76 -4.97 -2.25
CA HIS A 71 -7.07 -5.74 -1.22
C HIS A 71 -5.62 -5.30 -1.08
N ILE A 72 -5.09 -5.48 0.11
CA ILE A 72 -3.71 -5.14 0.43
C ILE A 72 -2.80 -6.31 0.09
N PHE A 73 -1.74 -6.00 -0.61
CA PHE A 73 -0.65 -6.88 -0.99
C PHE A 73 0.67 -6.33 -0.49
N ILE A 74 1.66 -7.20 -0.35
CA ILE A 74 3.06 -6.81 -0.26
C ILE A 74 3.85 -7.46 -1.38
N MET A 75 4.97 -6.82 -1.76
CA MET A 75 5.94 -7.34 -2.71
C MET A 75 7.35 -6.94 -2.29
N ASN A 76 8.35 -7.61 -2.87
CA ASN A 76 9.73 -7.16 -2.79
C ASN A 76 9.90 -5.82 -3.54
N VAL A 77 10.94 -5.07 -3.22
CA VAL A 77 11.20 -3.74 -3.84
C VAL A 77 11.53 -3.80 -5.33
N ASP A 78 11.85 -4.98 -5.86
CA ASP A 78 12.03 -5.22 -7.30
C ASP A 78 10.73 -5.61 -8.03
N GLY A 79 9.59 -5.63 -7.32
CA GLY A 79 8.28 -6.00 -7.85
C GLY A 79 7.98 -7.49 -7.85
N SER A 80 8.88 -8.33 -7.35
CA SER A 80 8.70 -9.78 -7.24
C SER A 80 7.96 -10.20 -5.96
N ASN A 81 7.56 -11.47 -5.91
CA ASN A 81 7.04 -12.15 -4.72
C ASN A 81 5.82 -11.45 -4.09
N TRP A 82 4.74 -11.32 -4.84
CA TRP A 82 3.48 -10.76 -4.34
C TRP A 82 2.81 -11.69 -3.35
N ILE A 83 2.43 -11.15 -2.20
CA ILE A 83 1.67 -11.85 -1.16
C ILE A 83 0.42 -11.04 -0.87
N GLN A 84 -0.75 -11.66 -1.02
CA GLN A 84 -2.04 -11.05 -0.64
C GLN A 84 -2.22 -11.13 0.88
N LEU A 85 -2.40 -9.99 1.54
CA LEU A 85 -2.57 -9.91 2.99
C LEU A 85 -4.04 -9.88 3.42
N THR A 86 -4.92 -9.31 2.59
CA THR A 86 -6.36 -9.22 2.89
C THR A 86 -7.20 -9.81 1.78
N SER A 87 -8.38 -10.31 2.12
CA SER A 87 -9.31 -10.95 1.18
C SER A 87 -10.75 -10.86 1.67
N GLY A 88 -11.70 -11.27 0.83
CA GLY A 88 -13.11 -11.33 1.18
C GLY A 88 -13.96 -10.35 0.37
N PRO A 89 -15.23 -10.13 0.78
CA PRO A 89 -16.18 -9.31 0.04
C PRO A 89 -16.08 -7.80 0.36
N CYS A 90 -15.10 -7.39 1.17
CA CYS A 90 -14.85 -6.01 1.56
C CYS A 90 -13.72 -5.39 0.75
N SER A 91 -13.61 -4.07 0.79
CA SER A 91 -12.44 -3.34 0.30
C SER A 91 -11.52 -2.95 1.45
N ASP A 92 -10.23 -3.14 1.24
CA ASP A 92 -9.15 -2.80 2.15
C ASP A 92 -8.18 -1.89 1.40
N GLU A 93 -7.99 -0.67 1.91
CA GLU A 93 -7.28 0.42 1.22
C GLU A 93 -6.36 1.19 2.18
N ASP A 94 -5.62 2.14 1.66
CA ASP A 94 -4.75 3.06 2.42
C ASP A 94 -3.76 2.36 3.37
N PRO A 95 -2.97 1.36 2.92
CA PRO A 95 -2.01 0.71 3.81
C PRO A 95 -0.92 1.69 4.25
N THR A 96 -0.53 1.61 5.51
CA THR A 96 0.63 2.35 6.05
C THR A 96 1.41 1.48 7.03
N TRP A 97 2.73 1.44 6.88
CA TRP A 97 3.61 0.67 7.73
C TRP A 97 3.83 1.36 9.08
N ALA A 98 3.77 0.58 10.15
CA ALA A 98 4.27 1.02 11.44
C ALA A 98 5.80 1.22 11.39
N PRO A 99 6.36 2.12 12.20
CA PRO A 99 7.81 2.34 12.25
C PRO A 99 8.63 1.10 12.61
N ASP A 100 8.02 0.11 13.28
CA ASP A 100 8.66 -1.16 13.62
C ASP A 100 8.83 -2.11 12.42
N GLY A 101 8.15 -1.82 11.28
CA GLY A 101 8.16 -2.66 10.09
C GLY A 101 7.56 -4.04 10.29
N ARG A 102 6.66 -4.19 11.26
CA ARG A 102 5.98 -5.45 11.60
C ARG A 102 4.46 -5.35 11.55
N HIS A 103 3.93 -4.12 11.54
CA HIS A 103 2.50 -3.88 11.51
C HIS A 103 2.13 -2.98 10.34
N ILE A 104 0.91 -3.18 9.83
CA ILE A 104 0.30 -2.36 8.78
C ILE A 104 -1.07 -1.91 9.28
N ALA A 105 -1.30 -0.59 9.31
CA ALA A 105 -2.63 -0.04 9.49
C ALA A 105 -3.26 0.21 8.11
N PHE A 106 -4.58 0.09 8.03
CA PHE A 106 -5.32 0.23 6.79
C PHE A 106 -6.78 0.61 7.02
N THR A 107 -7.42 1.12 5.99
CA THR A 107 -8.85 1.37 5.94
C THR A 107 -9.57 0.11 5.45
N SER A 108 -10.68 -0.26 6.08
CA SER A 108 -11.54 -1.37 5.62
C SER A 108 -13.02 -1.07 5.85
N ASP A 109 -13.85 -1.47 4.91
CA ASP A 109 -15.32 -1.38 5.01
C ASP A 109 -15.99 -2.68 5.52
N ARG A 110 -15.20 -3.66 6.00
CA ARG A 110 -15.65 -4.98 6.44
C ARG A 110 -16.71 -4.96 7.57
N SER A 111 -16.74 -3.90 8.34
CA SER A 111 -17.75 -3.69 9.40
C SER A 111 -18.98 -2.90 8.93
N GLY A 112 -19.14 -2.70 7.60
CA GLY A 112 -20.25 -1.98 6.97
C GLY A 112 -20.00 -0.49 6.75
N ARG A 113 -18.96 0.08 7.36
CA ARG A 113 -18.45 1.44 7.15
C ARG A 113 -16.94 1.42 7.19
N SER A 114 -16.30 2.38 6.52
CA SER A 114 -14.83 2.51 6.58
C SER A 114 -14.37 2.77 8.01
N GLN A 115 -13.50 1.89 8.49
CA GLN A 115 -12.88 1.93 9.80
C GLN A 115 -11.39 1.65 9.68
N ILE A 116 -10.62 2.02 10.70
CA ILE A 116 -9.19 1.75 10.76
C ILE A 116 -8.95 0.39 11.44
N TYR A 117 -8.15 -0.40 10.79
CA TYR A 117 -7.68 -1.70 11.24
C TYR A 117 -6.16 -1.74 11.29
N VAL A 118 -5.63 -2.64 12.08
CA VAL A 118 -4.19 -2.97 12.10
C VAL A 118 -4.03 -4.48 11.96
N MET A 119 -2.98 -4.91 11.30
CA MET A 119 -2.59 -6.32 11.16
C MET A 119 -1.08 -6.47 11.24
N ASN A 120 -0.62 -7.69 11.44
CA ASN A 120 0.78 -8.05 11.25
C ASN A 120 1.17 -7.96 9.76
N ASP A 121 2.45 -7.86 9.46
CA ASP A 121 2.99 -7.80 8.10
C ASP A 121 2.85 -9.10 7.29
N ASP A 122 2.35 -10.17 7.90
CA ASP A 122 1.95 -11.42 7.25
C ASP A 122 0.42 -11.54 7.03
N GLY A 123 -0.36 -10.50 7.37
CA GLY A 123 -1.81 -10.45 7.28
C GLY A 123 -2.56 -11.06 8.47
N SER A 124 -1.86 -11.58 9.46
CA SER A 124 -2.46 -12.13 10.68
C SER A 124 -2.83 -11.07 11.71
N ASN A 125 -3.59 -11.47 12.76
CA ASN A 125 -3.95 -10.62 13.90
C ASN A 125 -4.62 -9.29 13.50
N VAL A 126 -5.64 -9.36 12.65
CA VAL A 126 -6.41 -8.18 12.24
C VAL A 126 -7.26 -7.66 13.41
N ILE A 127 -7.02 -6.42 13.83
CA ILE A 127 -7.70 -5.76 14.93
C ILE A 127 -8.35 -4.47 14.43
N GLN A 128 -9.63 -4.26 14.76
CA GLN A 128 -10.35 -3.01 14.50
C GLN A 128 -9.99 -1.97 15.56
N LEU A 129 -9.54 -0.79 15.15
CA LEU A 129 -9.16 0.30 16.06
C LEU A 129 -10.25 1.35 16.26
N THR A 130 -11.10 1.57 15.24
CA THR A 130 -12.19 2.56 15.29
C THR A 130 -13.53 1.90 15.08
N THR A 131 -14.59 2.37 15.77
CA THR A 131 -15.92 1.77 15.74
C THR A 131 -17.04 2.76 15.45
N GLU A 132 -16.76 4.06 15.57
CA GLU A 132 -17.75 5.12 15.38
C GLU A 132 -17.44 5.99 14.18
N GLY A 133 -18.48 6.48 13.51
CA GLY A 133 -18.32 7.36 12.34
C GLY A 133 -17.77 6.64 11.11
N THR A 134 -17.05 7.38 10.29
CA THR A 134 -16.30 6.89 9.12
C THR A 134 -14.85 7.34 9.25
N ASN A 135 -13.92 6.39 9.23
CA ASN A 135 -12.51 6.64 9.46
C ASN A 135 -11.69 6.05 8.30
N GLN A 136 -10.76 6.83 7.76
CA GLN A 136 -9.96 6.46 6.59
C GLN A 136 -8.55 7.02 6.69
N SER A 137 -7.65 6.50 5.84
CA SER A 137 -6.29 7.02 5.62
C SER A 137 -5.47 7.14 6.91
N PRO A 138 -5.23 6.03 7.62
CA PRO A 138 -4.42 6.04 8.84
C PRO A 138 -2.98 6.48 8.57
N SER A 139 -2.35 7.03 9.59
CA SER A 139 -0.93 7.38 9.56
C SER A 139 -0.30 7.01 10.91
N TRP A 140 0.93 6.56 10.88
CA TRP A 140 1.72 6.26 12.08
C TRP A 140 2.56 7.47 12.47
N SER A 141 2.69 7.70 13.78
CA SER A 141 3.73 8.57 14.29
C SER A 141 5.09 7.86 14.25
N PRO A 142 6.20 8.59 14.06
CA PRO A 142 7.52 8.02 14.29
C PRO A 142 7.65 7.57 15.75
N PHE A 143 8.62 6.68 16.03
CA PHE A 143 8.97 6.40 17.42
C PHE A 143 9.36 7.70 18.12
N VAL A 144 8.80 7.91 19.30
CA VAL A 144 9.23 8.98 20.20
C VAL A 144 10.22 8.32 21.16
N ASP A 145 11.48 8.73 21.10
CA ASP A 145 12.51 8.31 22.04
C ASP A 145 12.21 8.83 23.45
#